data_73e80085e5e3cc94dcee81715849db09
#
_entry.id   73e80085e5e3cc94dcee81715849db09
#
_cell.length_a   1.000
_cell.length_b   1.000
_cell.length_c   1.000
_cell.angle_alpha   90.00
_cell.angle_beta   90.00
_cell.angle_gamma   90.00
#
_symmetry.space_group_name_H-M   'P 1'
#
loop_
_entity.id
_entity.type
_entity.pdbx_description
1 polymer ?
#
loop_
_entity_poly.entity_id
_entity_poly.type
_entity_poly.pdbx_seq_one_letter_code
_entity_poly.pdbx_strand_id
1 'polypeptide(L)'
;MRPLLPLLLLLPTLAPAQQPADLEAVVTTDLGSFRFEFAPDKAPKHVDQFIRLARQGYYDGGAFHRVVANGIIQGGDPLLKNPKTPKNLWGTGGLSLLASEFSDLRHERGVVSTVRIPNKADSDGAQFFICVVPQPSLDGQFSAFGRVTEGMEVVEHISRVPAADGIANDPVRILSVKIEPKKVQPFLTATPDEMRRTVTFTTTLGTIRIRMEPDWAPENVRNFLMLAATGWYNGTPFHRVVKGFVVQGGTSGTRTHPADRWVHPVKGEFRADVNHVRGIVSMAHGDDPNSATTSFFLMLGPAPHLDGQFSAIGRIVEGLDVLDAFEKEDLDGETPKRRLEIIEAKVD
;
A
#
# COMPACT_ATOMS: atom_id res chain seq x y z
N MET A 1 34.15 -43.58 37.47
CA MET A 1 33.74 -42.17 37.54
C MET A 1 33.34 -41.73 36.14
N ARG A 2 32.04 -41.50 35.91
CA ARG A 2 31.53 -40.96 34.64
C ARG A 2 31.44 -39.43 34.77
N PRO A 3 31.90 -38.63 33.79
CA PRO A 3 31.75 -37.19 33.87
C PRO A 3 30.30 -36.80 33.62
N LEU A 4 29.73 -35.99 34.51
CA LEU A 4 28.44 -35.28 34.30
C LEU A 4 28.66 -34.18 33.27
N LEU A 5 27.98 -34.30 32.12
CA LEU A 5 27.85 -33.19 31.15
C LEU A 5 26.91 -32.13 31.73
N PRO A 6 27.26 -30.85 31.72
CA PRO A 6 26.34 -29.80 32.11
C PRO A 6 25.22 -29.64 31.08
N LEU A 7 23.98 -29.75 31.52
CA LEU A 7 22.77 -29.47 30.75
C LEU A 7 22.71 -27.96 30.54
N LEU A 8 23.03 -27.50 29.34
CA LEU A 8 22.91 -26.09 28.95
C LEU A 8 21.40 -25.80 28.74
N LEU A 9 20.77 -25.16 29.71
CA LEU A 9 19.40 -24.62 29.57
C LEU A 9 19.45 -23.45 28.57
N LEU A 10 19.03 -23.68 27.33
CA LEU A 10 18.68 -22.62 26.39
C LEU A 10 17.42 -21.93 26.92
N LEU A 11 17.62 -20.75 27.52
CA LEU A 11 16.51 -19.82 27.79
C LEU A 11 15.95 -19.34 26.44
N PRO A 12 14.62 -19.38 26.23
CA PRO A 12 14.03 -18.82 25.04
C PRO A 12 14.31 -17.30 25.05
N THR A 13 14.99 -16.81 24.02
CA THR A 13 15.10 -15.38 23.77
C THR A 13 13.70 -14.86 23.48
N LEU A 14 13.12 -14.11 24.41
CA LEU A 14 11.91 -13.35 24.17
C LEU A 14 12.19 -12.37 23.01
N ALA A 15 11.49 -12.55 21.89
CA ALA A 15 11.51 -11.55 20.83
C ALA A 15 11.10 -10.19 21.42
N PRO A 16 11.77 -9.09 21.06
CA PRO A 16 11.40 -7.77 21.55
C PRO A 16 9.93 -7.49 21.23
N ALA A 17 9.21 -6.95 22.23
CA ALA A 17 7.81 -6.56 22.03
C ALA A 17 7.73 -5.55 20.88
N GLN A 18 6.90 -5.85 19.86
CA GLN A 18 6.69 -4.96 18.72
C GLN A 18 6.15 -3.63 19.22
N GLN A 19 6.79 -2.53 18.79
CA GLN A 19 6.34 -1.19 19.12
C GLN A 19 5.03 -0.88 18.35
N PRO A 20 4.13 -0.06 18.89
CA PRO A 20 2.90 0.33 18.19
C PRO A 20 3.12 0.92 16.79
N ALA A 21 4.24 1.61 16.56
CA ALA A 21 4.63 2.13 15.25
C ALA A 21 4.94 1.06 14.20
N ASP A 22 5.27 -0.16 14.64
CA ASP A 22 5.57 -1.33 13.80
C ASP A 22 4.32 -2.20 13.53
N LEU A 23 3.15 -1.73 13.97
CA LEU A 23 1.89 -2.43 13.85
C LEU A 23 0.93 -1.67 12.94
N GLU A 24 0.00 -2.42 12.34
CA GLU A 24 -1.15 -1.89 11.61
C GLU A 24 -2.42 -2.66 11.98
N ALA A 25 -3.57 -2.01 11.83
CA ALA A 25 -4.87 -2.66 11.98
C ALA A 25 -5.40 -3.11 10.63
N VAL A 26 -5.91 -4.33 10.56
CA VAL A 26 -6.65 -4.90 9.42
C VAL A 26 -8.10 -5.01 9.81
N VAL A 27 -8.95 -4.20 9.20
CA VAL A 27 -10.40 -4.20 9.42
C VAL A 27 -11.07 -4.94 8.28
N THR A 28 -11.72 -6.05 8.57
CA THR A 28 -12.50 -6.82 7.60
C THR A 28 -13.98 -6.57 7.81
N THR A 29 -14.66 -6.20 6.74
CA THR A 29 -16.11 -5.93 6.72
C THR A 29 -16.79 -6.81 5.68
N ASP A 30 -18.11 -6.83 5.65
CA ASP A 30 -18.92 -7.49 4.61
C ASP A 30 -18.83 -6.79 3.23
N LEU A 31 -18.24 -5.59 3.15
CA LEU A 31 -17.95 -4.88 1.90
C LEU A 31 -16.48 -4.91 1.47
N GLY A 32 -15.64 -5.65 2.18
CA GLY A 32 -14.21 -5.75 1.91
C GLY A 32 -13.34 -5.41 3.11
N SER A 33 -12.04 -5.33 2.89
CA SER A 33 -11.06 -5.05 3.96
C SER A 33 -10.27 -3.80 3.66
N PHE A 34 -9.87 -3.10 4.72
CA PHE A 34 -8.92 -2.00 4.65
C PHE A 34 -7.91 -2.11 5.79
N ARG A 35 -6.78 -1.42 5.64
CA ARG A 35 -5.70 -1.35 6.64
C ARG A 35 -5.41 0.08 7.02
N PHE A 36 -5.01 0.29 8.26
CA PHE A 36 -4.50 1.58 8.68
C PHE A 36 -3.30 1.42 9.63
N GLU A 37 -2.35 2.32 9.50
CA GLU A 37 -1.20 2.43 10.40
C GLU A 37 -1.53 3.34 11.58
N PHE A 38 -0.80 3.13 12.68
CA PHE A 38 -0.96 3.92 13.89
C PHE A 38 -0.02 5.13 13.91
N ALA A 39 -0.41 6.19 14.63
CA ALA A 39 0.35 7.39 14.90
C ALA A 39 0.61 7.54 16.41
N PRO A 40 1.47 6.68 17.02
CA PRO A 40 1.69 6.67 18.46
C PRO A 40 2.41 7.92 18.97
N ASP A 41 3.08 8.69 18.10
CA ASP A 41 3.67 10.00 18.41
C ASP A 41 2.60 11.10 18.55
N LYS A 42 1.38 10.90 18.05
CA LYS A 42 0.28 11.85 18.04
C LYS A 42 -0.75 11.59 19.13
N ALA A 43 -1.09 10.32 19.35
CA ALA A 43 -2.09 9.91 20.34
C ALA A 43 -1.76 8.54 20.95
N PRO A 44 -0.69 8.44 21.76
CA PRO A 44 -0.16 7.17 22.27
C PRO A 44 -1.19 6.33 23.04
N LYS A 45 -1.97 6.96 23.94
CA LYS A 45 -2.97 6.23 24.74
C LYS A 45 -4.12 5.69 23.91
N HIS A 46 -4.52 6.43 22.86
CA HIS A 46 -5.57 5.98 21.92
C HIS A 46 -5.08 4.81 21.08
N VAL A 47 -3.84 4.85 20.61
CA VAL A 47 -3.21 3.75 19.89
C VAL A 47 -3.15 2.49 20.78
N ASP A 48 -2.63 2.62 21.99
CA ASP A 48 -2.53 1.49 22.94
C ASP A 48 -3.91 0.91 23.27
N GLN A 49 -4.91 1.77 23.50
CA GLN A 49 -6.27 1.33 23.75
C GLN A 49 -6.86 0.60 22.55
N PHE A 50 -6.74 1.16 21.34
CA PHE A 50 -7.27 0.52 20.13
C PHE A 50 -6.65 -0.85 19.92
N ILE A 51 -5.31 -0.96 20.01
CA ILE A 51 -4.58 -2.23 19.88
C ILE A 51 -5.08 -3.26 20.92
N ARG A 52 -5.20 -2.83 22.17
CA ARG A 52 -5.68 -3.71 23.27
C ARG A 52 -7.09 -4.21 23.00
N LEU A 53 -8.01 -3.31 22.64
CA LEU A 53 -9.41 -3.65 22.37
C LEU A 53 -9.53 -4.56 21.13
N ALA A 54 -8.81 -4.29 20.07
CA ALA A 54 -8.80 -5.13 18.87
C ALA A 54 -8.29 -6.55 19.18
N ARG A 55 -7.19 -6.68 19.94
CA ARG A 55 -6.67 -7.99 20.37
C ARG A 55 -7.64 -8.78 21.24
N GLN A 56 -8.55 -8.10 21.94
CA GLN A 56 -9.61 -8.72 22.74
C GLN A 56 -10.87 -9.04 21.93
N GLY A 57 -10.89 -8.79 20.60
CA GLY A 57 -12.07 -8.97 19.75
C GLY A 57 -13.20 -8.01 20.07
N TYR A 58 -12.87 -6.84 20.66
CA TYR A 58 -13.87 -5.85 21.05
C TYR A 58 -14.67 -5.32 19.85
N TYR A 59 -14.07 -5.21 18.68
CA TYR A 59 -14.70 -4.67 17.47
C TYR A 59 -15.42 -5.74 16.64
N ASP A 60 -15.11 -7.02 16.85
CA ASP A 60 -15.63 -8.12 16.05
C ASP A 60 -17.15 -8.27 16.28
N GLY A 61 -17.88 -8.36 15.18
CA GLY A 61 -19.34 -8.37 15.15
C GLY A 61 -20.00 -7.01 15.38
N GLY A 62 -19.23 -5.94 15.57
CA GLY A 62 -19.71 -4.56 15.57
C GLY A 62 -20.11 -4.07 14.18
N ALA A 63 -20.29 -2.76 14.00
CA ALA A 63 -20.67 -2.20 12.71
C ALA A 63 -20.28 -0.74 12.55
N PHE A 64 -20.16 -0.30 11.28
CA PHE A 64 -20.20 1.11 10.89
C PHE A 64 -21.67 1.53 10.79
N HIS A 65 -22.11 2.36 11.72
CA HIS A 65 -23.51 2.75 11.88
C HIS A 65 -23.79 4.18 11.43
N ARG A 66 -22.78 5.04 11.43
CA ARG A 66 -22.90 6.40 10.93
C ARG A 66 -22.06 6.55 9.68
N VAL A 67 -22.70 6.98 8.61
CA VAL A 67 -22.08 7.15 7.30
C VAL A 67 -22.52 8.49 6.72
N VAL A 68 -21.54 9.34 6.44
CA VAL A 68 -21.75 10.65 5.82
C VAL A 68 -21.03 10.63 4.50
N ALA A 69 -21.78 10.57 3.41
CA ALA A 69 -21.22 10.60 2.06
C ALA A 69 -20.32 11.84 1.90
N ASN A 70 -19.10 11.65 1.38
CA ASN A 70 -18.08 12.69 1.30
C ASN A 70 -17.75 13.37 2.66
N GLY A 71 -17.89 12.64 3.76
CA GLY A 71 -17.57 13.10 5.10
C GLY A 71 -16.77 12.07 5.86
N ILE A 72 -17.45 11.28 6.67
CA ILE A 72 -16.84 10.26 7.53
C ILE A 72 -17.64 8.95 7.53
N ILE A 73 -16.97 7.85 7.91
CA ILE A 73 -17.64 6.65 8.42
C ILE A 73 -17.29 6.47 9.90
N GLN A 74 -18.23 6.04 10.74
CA GLN A 74 -18.05 5.88 12.18
C GLN A 74 -18.54 4.51 12.64
N GLY A 75 -17.73 3.83 13.45
CA GLY A 75 -18.02 2.53 14.03
C GLY A 75 -17.42 2.36 15.43
N GLY A 76 -17.41 1.09 15.91
CA GLY A 76 -16.79 0.73 17.19
C GLY A 76 -17.70 0.87 18.41
N ASP A 77 -19.00 1.13 18.22
CA ASP A 77 -19.98 1.08 19.31
C ASP A 77 -20.30 -0.38 19.67
N PRO A 78 -20.01 -0.83 20.91
CA PRO A 78 -20.25 -2.21 21.35
C PRO A 78 -21.74 -2.61 21.35
N LEU A 79 -22.64 -1.65 21.42
CA LEU A 79 -24.09 -1.93 21.41
C LEU A 79 -24.55 -2.54 20.08
N LEU A 80 -23.85 -2.25 18.97
CA LEU A 80 -24.16 -2.78 17.66
C LEU A 80 -23.75 -4.25 17.44
N LYS A 81 -23.08 -4.88 18.40
CA LYS A 81 -22.93 -6.34 18.39
C LYS A 81 -24.27 -7.07 18.54
N ASN A 82 -25.22 -6.45 19.21
CA ASN A 82 -26.58 -6.95 19.26
C ASN A 82 -27.40 -6.33 18.11
N PRO A 83 -27.83 -7.11 17.10
CA PRO A 83 -28.59 -6.60 15.96
C PRO A 83 -29.99 -6.07 16.35
N LYS A 84 -30.46 -6.36 17.57
CA LYS A 84 -31.74 -5.86 18.10
C LYS A 84 -31.61 -4.52 18.83
N THR A 85 -30.41 -3.95 18.92
CA THR A 85 -30.20 -2.64 19.55
C THR A 85 -31.03 -1.56 18.83
N PRO A 86 -31.91 -0.83 19.54
CA PRO A 86 -32.69 0.25 18.95
C PRO A 86 -31.81 1.34 18.33
N LYS A 87 -32.19 1.88 17.17
CA LYS A 87 -31.40 2.88 16.43
C LYS A 87 -31.09 4.14 17.24
N ASN A 88 -31.99 4.56 18.15
CA ASN A 88 -31.77 5.73 19.01
C ASN A 88 -30.64 5.54 20.05
N LEU A 89 -30.16 4.31 20.24
CA LEU A 89 -28.99 4.01 21.11
C LEU A 89 -27.69 3.87 20.33
N TRP A 90 -27.72 3.87 19.02
CA TRP A 90 -26.53 3.75 18.21
C TRP A 90 -25.61 4.95 18.40
N GLY A 91 -24.34 4.68 18.59
CA GLY A 91 -23.33 5.71 18.84
C GLY A 91 -23.21 6.13 20.32
N THR A 92 -23.95 5.52 21.24
CA THR A 92 -23.93 5.92 22.66
C THR A 92 -23.02 5.04 23.53
N GLY A 93 -22.61 3.86 23.05
CA GLY A 93 -21.76 2.92 23.79
C GLY A 93 -20.27 3.20 23.66
N GLY A 94 -19.49 2.73 24.65
CA GLY A 94 -18.02 2.74 24.59
C GLY A 94 -17.35 4.11 24.58
N LEU A 95 -17.97 5.13 25.15
CA LEU A 95 -17.46 6.50 25.29
C LEU A 95 -16.93 6.77 26.70
N SER A 96 -16.20 7.89 26.87
CA SER A 96 -15.64 8.33 28.17
C SER A 96 -14.65 7.35 28.79
N LEU A 97 -13.77 6.78 28.00
CA LEU A 97 -12.74 5.83 28.41
C LEU A 97 -11.34 6.47 28.54
N LEU A 98 -11.10 7.56 27.79
CA LEU A 98 -9.83 8.26 27.73
C LEU A 98 -10.01 9.78 27.75
N ALA A 99 -8.99 10.46 28.25
CA ALA A 99 -8.78 11.88 28.01
C ALA A 99 -8.32 12.11 26.57
N SER A 100 -8.72 13.22 25.97
CA SER A 100 -8.34 13.59 24.61
C SER A 100 -6.84 13.82 24.45
N GLU A 101 -6.30 13.43 23.29
CA GLU A 101 -4.92 13.65 22.86
C GLU A 101 -4.91 14.42 21.53
N PHE A 102 -5.22 15.71 21.60
CA PHE A 102 -5.22 16.56 20.41
C PHE A 102 -3.78 16.81 19.93
N SER A 103 -3.59 16.76 18.62
CA SER A 103 -2.28 16.91 17.97
C SER A 103 -2.38 17.76 16.70
N ASP A 104 -1.27 17.94 16.02
CA ASP A 104 -1.16 18.62 14.74
C ASP A 104 -1.53 17.71 13.53
N LEU A 105 -1.91 16.45 13.76
CA LEU A 105 -2.34 15.55 12.71
C LEU A 105 -3.69 16.02 12.16
N ARG A 106 -3.65 16.57 10.92
CA ARG A 106 -4.83 17.10 10.23
C ARG A 106 -5.75 15.96 9.77
N HIS A 107 -7.05 16.20 9.84
CA HIS A 107 -8.10 15.28 9.39
C HIS A 107 -8.20 15.22 7.86
N GLU A 108 -7.10 14.84 7.22
CA GLU A 108 -7.04 14.56 5.79
C GLU A 108 -7.77 13.26 5.44
N ARG A 109 -7.98 13.00 4.13
CA ARG A 109 -8.54 11.74 3.65
C ARG A 109 -7.78 10.54 4.23
N GLY A 110 -8.51 9.59 4.78
CA GLY A 110 -7.99 8.35 5.38
C GLY A 110 -7.58 8.47 6.85
N VAL A 111 -7.60 9.66 7.47
CA VAL A 111 -7.25 9.79 8.89
C VAL A 111 -8.29 9.10 9.77
N VAL A 112 -7.81 8.36 10.76
CA VAL A 112 -8.58 7.63 11.76
C VAL A 112 -8.51 8.37 13.08
N SER A 113 -9.67 8.72 13.64
CA SER A 113 -9.79 9.47 14.89
C SER A 113 -10.80 8.83 15.85
N THR A 114 -10.66 9.10 17.13
CA THR A 114 -11.64 8.66 18.13
C THR A 114 -12.89 9.53 18.11
N VAL A 115 -13.98 8.96 18.62
CA VAL A 115 -15.24 9.66 18.85
C VAL A 115 -15.34 10.09 20.31
N ARG A 116 -15.82 11.30 20.54
CA ARG A 116 -16.13 11.85 21.87
C ARG A 116 -17.58 12.31 21.97
N ILE A 117 -18.06 12.50 23.19
CA ILE A 117 -19.36 13.10 23.43
C ILE A 117 -19.32 14.57 23.00
N PRO A 118 -20.28 15.08 22.22
CA PRO A 118 -20.31 16.47 21.80
C PRO A 118 -20.19 17.43 22.99
N ASN A 119 -19.36 18.46 22.84
CA ASN A 119 -19.11 19.51 23.85
C ASN A 119 -18.56 18.99 25.20
N LYS A 120 -18.06 17.75 25.27
CA LYS A 120 -17.41 17.19 26.45
C LYS A 120 -16.01 16.73 26.09
N ALA A 121 -14.99 17.52 26.47
CA ALA A 121 -13.60 17.08 26.40
C ALA A 121 -13.39 15.87 27.31
N ASP A 122 -12.32 15.10 27.04
CA ASP A 122 -11.95 13.93 27.85
C ASP A 122 -13.03 12.86 27.92
N SER A 123 -13.82 12.72 26.83
CA SER A 123 -14.86 11.69 26.69
C SER A 123 -14.59 10.75 25.53
N ASP A 124 -13.36 10.69 25.05
CA ASP A 124 -12.92 9.80 23.99
C ASP A 124 -13.14 8.35 24.40
N GLY A 125 -13.38 7.48 23.43
CA GLY A 125 -13.78 6.12 23.72
C GLY A 125 -13.23 5.07 22.79
N ALA A 126 -13.94 3.96 22.69
CA ALA A 126 -13.62 2.88 21.77
C ALA A 126 -14.15 3.13 20.35
N GLN A 127 -15.12 4.03 20.18
CA GLN A 127 -15.64 4.37 18.86
C GLN A 127 -14.58 5.17 18.07
N PHE A 128 -14.54 4.95 16.78
CA PHE A 128 -13.66 5.65 15.86
C PHE A 128 -14.40 6.06 14.58
N PHE A 129 -13.85 7.07 13.91
CA PHE A 129 -14.30 7.47 12.57
C PHE A 129 -13.11 7.56 11.61
N ILE A 130 -13.40 7.46 10.32
CA ILE A 130 -12.44 7.60 9.24
C ILE A 130 -12.90 8.70 8.30
N CYS A 131 -12.01 9.64 7.98
CA CYS A 131 -12.29 10.72 7.04
C CYS A 131 -12.29 10.19 5.61
N VAL A 132 -13.42 10.34 4.91
CA VAL A 132 -13.53 9.96 3.48
C VAL A 132 -12.93 11.04 2.60
N VAL A 133 -13.07 12.29 3.00
CA VAL A 133 -12.41 13.47 2.41
C VAL A 133 -11.84 14.35 3.54
N PRO A 134 -11.01 15.34 3.26
CA PRO A 134 -10.48 16.25 4.28
C PRO A 134 -11.59 16.92 5.10
N GLN A 135 -11.42 16.96 6.43
CA GLN A 135 -12.35 17.52 7.40
C GLN A 135 -11.63 18.54 8.31
N PRO A 136 -11.18 19.69 7.81
CA PRO A 136 -10.36 20.62 8.56
C PRO A 136 -11.08 21.22 9.79
N SER A 137 -12.42 21.21 9.83
CA SER A 137 -13.20 21.62 11.00
C SER A 137 -13.02 20.71 12.22
N LEU A 138 -12.45 19.50 12.04
CA LEU A 138 -12.19 18.55 13.12
C LEU A 138 -10.77 18.68 13.70
N ASP A 139 -9.89 19.45 13.04
CA ASP A 139 -8.51 19.63 13.46
C ASP A 139 -8.42 20.25 14.86
N GLY A 140 -7.59 19.65 15.73
CA GLY A 140 -7.43 20.07 17.11
C GLY A 140 -8.65 19.83 18.01
N GLN A 141 -9.70 19.16 17.51
CA GLN A 141 -10.93 18.87 18.28
C GLN A 141 -11.16 17.37 18.52
N PHE A 142 -10.47 16.51 17.79
CA PHE A 142 -10.55 15.06 17.94
C PHE A 142 -9.16 14.46 17.97
N SER A 143 -9.01 13.32 18.67
CA SER A 143 -7.75 12.62 18.82
C SER A 143 -7.52 11.72 17.60
N ALA A 144 -6.75 12.23 16.63
CA ALA A 144 -6.35 11.46 15.45
C ALA A 144 -5.20 10.52 15.82
N PHE A 145 -5.37 9.21 15.57
CA PHE A 145 -4.43 8.19 16.03
C PHE A 145 -3.94 7.24 14.95
N GLY A 146 -4.35 7.43 13.68
CA GLY A 146 -3.92 6.60 12.58
C GLY A 146 -4.32 7.11 11.21
N ARG A 147 -3.89 6.39 10.15
CA ARG A 147 -4.22 6.70 8.75
C ARG A 147 -4.37 5.43 7.94
N VAL A 148 -5.42 5.37 7.13
CA VAL A 148 -5.67 4.27 6.17
C VAL A 148 -4.54 4.24 5.13
N THR A 149 -3.95 3.06 4.94
CA THR A 149 -2.84 2.80 4.02
C THR A 149 -3.24 1.91 2.84
N GLU A 150 -4.29 1.10 3.00
CA GLU A 150 -4.83 0.22 1.95
C GLU A 150 -6.35 0.13 2.08
N GLY A 151 -7.06 -0.06 0.96
CA GLY A 151 -8.50 -0.29 0.94
C GLY A 151 -9.34 0.96 1.18
N MET A 152 -8.84 2.15 0.82
CA MET A 152 -9.60 3.39 0.95
C MET A 152 -10.87 3.38 0.09
N GLU A 153 -10.90 2.64 -1.01
CA GLU A 153 -12.08 2.38 -1.84
C GLU A 153 -13.19 1.63 -1.08
N VAL A 154 -12.81 0.73 -0.15
CA VAL A 154 -13.77 0.06 0.76
C VAL A 154 -14.37 1.07 1.72
N VAL A 155 -13.56 1.95 2.30
CA VAL A 155 -14.03 3.04 3.20
C VAL A 155 -15.01 3.95 2.45
N GLU A 156 -14.70 4.32 1.20
CA GLU A 156 -15.61 5.10 0.35
C GLU A 156 -16.89 4.35 0.02
N HIS A 157 -16.81 3.04 -0.26
CA HIS A 157 -18.00 2.23 -0.51
C HIS A 157 -18.91 2.19 0.74
N ILE A 158 -18.34 1.98 1.93
CA ILE A 158 -19.07 2.05 3.19
C ILE A 158 -19.76 3.41 3.36
N SER A 159 -19.10 4.51 2.97
CA SER A 159 -19.67 5.86 3.13
C SER A 159 -20.89 6.14 2.25
N ARG A 160 -21.11 5.31 1.22
CA ARG A 160 -22.18 5.47 0.22
C ARG A 160 -23.36 4.52 0.41
N VAL A 161 -23.35 3.68 1.46
CA VAL A 161 -24.53 2.84 1.76
C VAL A 161 -25.74 3.70 2.07
N PRO A 162 -26.96 3.23 1.79
CA PRO A 162 -28.18 3.98 2.09
C PRO A 162 -28.27 4.40 3.55
N ALA A 163 -28.48 5.69 3.79
CA ALA A 163 -28.54 6.28 5.12
C ALA A 163 -29.63 7.37 5.20
N ALA A 164 -30.16 7.58 6.40
CA ALA A 164 -31.03 8.70 6.73
C ALA A 164 -30.37 9.52 7.84
N ASP A 165 -30.21 10.83 7.65
CA ASP A 165 -29.55 11.75 8.58
C ASP A 165 -28.15 11.28 9.03
N GLY A 166 -27.42 10.64 8.11
CA GLY A 166 -26.11 10.10 8.38
C GLY A 166 -26.09 8.78 9.17
N ILE A 167 -27.25 8.20 9.47
CA ILE A 167 -27.37 6.88 10.10
C ILE A 167 -27.67 5.84 9.02
N ALA A 168 -26.84 4.82 8.91
CA ALA A 168 -27.01 3.76 7.93
C ALA A 168 -28.37 3.06 8.10
N ASN A 169 -29.06 2.82 6.98
CA ASN A 169 -30.32 2.06 7.02
C ASN A 169 -30.05 0.62 7.46
N ASP A 170 -28.95 0.05 6.93
CA ASP A 170 -28.40 -1.25 7.32
C ASP A 170 -26.90 -1.07 7.60
N PRO A 171 -26.46 -1.18 8.87
CA PRO A 171 -25.06 -0.93 9.22
C PRO A 171 -24.12 -1.95 8.63
N VAL A 172 -22.99 -1.49 8.07
CA VAL A 172 -21.95 -2.38 7.51
C VAL A 172 -21.22 -3.10 8.65
N ARG A 173 -21.25 -4.43 8.65
CA ARG A 173 -20.71 -5.25 9.73
C ARG A 173 -19.19 -5.26 9.71
N ILE A 174 -18.58 -5.14 10.89
CA ILE A 174 -17.17 -5.39 11.13
C ILE A 174 -17.04 -6.87 11.48
N LEU A 175 -16.49 -7.66 10.56
CA LEU A 175 -16.30 -9.10 10.77
C LEU A 175 -15.15 -9.37 11.71
N SER A 176 -14.04 -8.63 11.59
CA SER A 176 -12.90 -8.70 12.50
C SER A 176 -12.02 -7.46 12.43
N VAL A 177 -11.30 -7.19 13.53
CA VAL A 177 -10.18 -6.24 13.55
C VAL A 177 -8.94 -6.97 14.08
N LYS A 178 -7.94 -7.16 13.22
CA LYS A 178 -6.67 -7.82 13.59
C LYS A 178 -5.55 -6.80 13.67
N ILE A 179 -4.63 -7.00 14.61
CA ILE A 179 -3.39 -6.24 14.73
C ILE A 179 -2.26 -7.10 14.16
N GLU A 180 -1.66 -6.62 13.10
CA GLU A 180 -0.60 -7.31 12.37
C GLU A 180 0.69 -6.46 12.34
N PRO A 181 1.86 -7.05 12.09
CA PRO A 181 3.05 -6.28 11.76
C PRO A 181 2.79 -5.38 10.55
N LYS A 182 3.24 -4.13 10.64
CA LYS A 182 3.17 -3.18 9.53
C LYS A 182 3.91 -3.73 8.33
N LYS A 183 3.30 -3.68 7.15
CA LYS A 183 3.98 -4.04 5.92
C LYS A 183 5.14 -3.07 5.67
N VAL A 184 6.35 -3.58 5.62
CA VAL A 184 7.55 -2.80 5.32
C VAL A 184 7.75 -2.75 3.82
N GLN A 185 8.13 -1.59 3.31
CA GLN A 185 8.51 -1.44 1.91
C GLN A 185 9.72 -2.33 1.60
N PRO A 186 9.59 -3.28 0.66
CA PRO A 186 10.72 -4.09 0.24
C PRO A 186 11.86 -3.21 -0.28
N PHE A 187 13.10 -3.62 -0.01
CA PHE A 187 14.32 -2.96 -0.44
C PHE A 187 14.55 -1.53 0.09
N LEU A 188 13.72 -1.00 1.01
CA LEU A 188 13.83 0.39 1.49
C LEU A 188 15.25 0.75 1.98
N THR A 189 15.89 -0.15 2.69
CA THR A 189 17.23 0.03 3.25
C THR A 189 18.29 -0.88 2.61
N ALA A 190 17.94 -1.55 1.50
CA ALA A 190 18.84 -2.48 0.85
C ALA A 190 20.07 -1.75 0.26
N THR A 191 21.23 -2.33 0.45
CA THR A 191 22.48 -1.88 -0.16
C THR A 191 22.50 -2.20 -1.68
N PRO A 192 23.37 -1.58 -2.47
CA PRO A 192 23.52 -1.92 -3.88
C PRO A 192 23.77 -3.42 -4.12
N ASP A 193 24.56 -4.08 -3.27
CA ASP A 193 24.82 -5.51 -3.40
C ASP A 193 23.58 -6.37 -3.15
N GLU A 194 22.75 -6.00 -2.18
CA GLU A 194 21.46 -6.66 -1.92
C GLU A 194 20.45 -6.41 -3.03
N MET A 195 20.60 -5.34 -3.80
CA MET A 195 19.76 -5.00 -4.96
C MET A 195 20.25 -5.62 -6.27
N ARG A 196 21.44 -6.27 -6.32
CA ARG A 196 21.91 -7.03 -7.48
C ARG A 196 21.13 -8.33 -7.64
N ARG A 197 19.84 -8.20 -7.95
CA ARG A 197 18.91 -9.30 -8.11
C ARG A 197 18.57 -9.52 -9.57
N THR A 198 17.95 -10.65 -9.84
CA THR A 198 17.28 -10.91 -11.11
C THR A 198 15.78 -10.75 -10.91
N VAL A 199 15.12 -10.01 -11.80
CA VAL A 199 13.67 -9.94 -11.86
C VAL A 199 13.20 -10.81 -13.02
N THR A 200 12.34 -11.78 -12.73
CA THR A 200 11.74 -12.66 -13.73
C THR A 200 10.33 -12.17 -14.02
N PHE A 201 10.08 -11.81 -15.28
CA PHE A 201 8.75 -11.53 -15.81
C PHE A 201 8.24 -12.75 -16.59
N THR A 202 7.18 -13.38 -16.12
CA THR A 202 6.35 -14.28 -16.92
C THR A 202 5.34 -13.41 -17.67
N THR A 203 5.42 -13.40 -19.00
CA THR A 203 4.56 -12.58 -19.86
C THR A 203 3.67 -13.44 -20.74
N THR A 204 2.68 -12.85 -21.40
CA THR A 204 1.85 -13.52 -22.42
C THR A 204 2.63 -14.00 -23.65
N LEU A 205 3.89 -13.54 -23.83
CA LEU A 205 4.77 -13.91 -24.96
C LEU A 205 5.93 -14.82 -24.56
N GLY A 206 6.14 -15.06 -23.28
CA GLY A 206 7.27 -15.84 -22.76
C GLY A 206 7.89 -15.23 -21.51
N THR A 207 8.97 -15.82 -21.06
CA THR A 207 9.66 -15.40 -19.85
C THR A 207 10.87 -14.52 -20.17
N ILE A 208 11.02 -13.41 -19.46
CA ILE A 208 12.16 -12.48 -19.54
C ILE A 208 12.81 -12.41 -18.18
N ARG A 209 14.16 -12.57 -18.13
CA ARG A 209 14.93 -12.38 -16.90
C ARG A 209 15.80 -11.14 -17.02
N ILE A 210 15.65 -10.23 -16.09
CA ILE A 210 16.31 -8.92 -16.07
C ILE A 210 17.27 -8.90 -14.88
N ARG A 211 18.58 -8.80 -15.15
CA ARG A 211 19.56 -8.53 -14.11
C ARG A 211 19.55 -7.05 -13.78
N MET A 212 19.34 -6.73 -12.52
CA MET A 212 19.33 -5.36 -12.03
C MET A 212 20.76 -4.83 -11.85
N GLU A 213 20.96 -3.58 -12.19
CA GLU A 213 22.28 -2.91 -12.15
C GLU A 213 22.22 -1.66 -11.25
N PRO A 214 22.24 -1.85 -9.91
CA PRO A 214 22.07 -0.75 -8.96
C PRO A 214 23.19 0.31 -9.03
N ASP A 215 24.35 0.00 -9.60
CA ASP A 215 25.41 0.99 -9.82
C ASP A 215 25.07 2.01 -10.89
N TRP A 216 24.08 1.72 -11.74
CA TRP A 216 23.65 2.64 -12.78
C TRP A 216 22.64 3.66 -12.25
N ALA A 217 21.66 3.21 -11.49
CA ALA A 217 20.54 4.00 -11.01
C ALA A 217 19.96 3.40 -9.71
N PRO A 218 20.65 3.56 -8.55
CA PRO A 218 20.31 2.86 -7.31
C PRO A 218 18.88 3.10 -6.84
N GLU A 219 18.37 4.32 -6.88
CA GLU A 219 17.01 4.60 -6.39
C GLU A 219 15.93 4.13 -7.38
N ASN A 220 16.19 4.21 -8.69
CA ASN A 220 15.30 3.66 -9.70
C ASN A 220 15.27 2.12 -9.66
N VAL A 221 16.41 1.46 -9.41
CA VAL A 221 16.48 0.01 -9.19
C VAL A 221 15.72 -0.38 -7.93
N ARG A 222 15.89 0.35 -6.82
CA ARG A 222 15.16 0.14 -5.56
C ARG A 222 13.65 0.18 -5.78
N ASN A 223 13.17 1.21 -6.47
CA ASN A 223 11.77 1.38 -6.81
C ASN A 223 11.26 0.22 -7.68
N PHE A 224 12.00 -0.16 -8.72
CA PHE A 224 11.60 -1.26 -9.60
C PHE A 224 11.56 -2.61 -8.86
N LEU A 225 12.54 -2.90 -8.00
CA LEU A 225 12.57 -4.11 -7.17
C LEU A 225 11.42 -4.14 -6.17
N MET A 226 11.09 -3.01 -5.54
CA MET A 226 9.94 -2.89 -4.65
C MET A 226 8.64 -3.22 -5.39
N LEU A 227 8.42 -2.66 -6.57
CA LEU A 227 7.24 -2.91 -7.39
C LEU A 227 7.16 -4.38 -7.83
N ALA A 228 8.28 -4.98 -8.24
CA ALA A 228 8.32 -6.40 -8.62
C ALA A 228 8.06 -7.32 -7.41
N ALA A 229 8.73 -7.09 -6.28
CA ALA A 229 8.61 -7.91 -5.08
C ALA A 229 7.22 -7.87 -4.43
N THR A 230 6.49 -6.77 -4.60
CA THR A 230 5.11 -6.64 -4.11
C THR A 230 4.07 -7.20 -5.07
N GLY A 231 4.48 -7.67 -6.26
CA GLY A 231 3.57 -8.12 -7.31
C GLY A 231 2.84 -6.95 -8.00
N TRP A 232 3.31 -5.72 -7.84
CA TRP A 232 2.67 -4.55 -8.43
C TRP A 232 2.57 -4.65 -9.96
N TYR A 233 3.57 -5.24 -10.60
CA TYR A 233 3.57 -5.43 -12.06
C TYR A 233 2.63 -6.53 -12.56
N ASN A 234 2.13 -7.42 -11.70
CA ASN A 234 1.26 -8.53 -12.11
C ASN A 234 -0.03 -8.00 -12.75
N GLY A 235 -0.35 -8.49 -13.95
CA GLY A 235 -1.50 -8.06 -14.73
C GLY A 235 -1.36 -6.66 -15.36
N THR A 236 -0.18 -6.01 -15.30
CA THR A 236 0.04 -4.74 -16.01
C THR A 236 0.32 -4.98 -17.49
N PRO A 237 -0.23 -4.13 -18.40
CA PRO A 237 -0.04 -4.30 -19.83
C PRO A 237 1.31 -3.74 -20.31
N PHE A 238 1.79 -4.33 -21.39
CA PHE A 238 2.68 -3.65 -22.33
C PHE A 238 1.79 -2.84 -23.28
N HIS A 239 1.65 -1.56 -23.01
CA HIS A 239 0.66 -0.71 -23.66
C HIS A 239 1.17 -0.05 -24.95
N ARG A 240 2.49 -0.08 -25.18
CA ARG A 240 3.13 0.57 -26.33
C ARG A 240 4.27 -0.29 -26.86
N VAL A 241 4.29 -0.52 -28.17
CA VAL A 241 5.37 -1.22 -28.88
C VAL A 241 5.78 -0.38 -30.10
N VAL A 242 7.05 0.00 -30.17
CA VAL A 242 7.64 0.66 -31.33
C VAL A 242 8.71 -0.26 -31.89
N LYS A 243 8.41 -0.91 -33.01
CA LYS A 243 9.30 -1.93 -33.62
C LYS A 243 10.68 -1.35 -33.90
N GLY A 244 11.72 -2.11 -33.55
CA GLY A 244 13.12 -1.68 -33.66
C GLY A 244 13.55 -0.62 -32.64
N PHE A 245 12.65 -0.19 -31.74
CA PHE A 245 12.94 0.83 -30.74
C PHE A 245 12.67 0.33 -29.31
N VAL A 246 11.42 0.32 -28.86
CA VAL A 246 11.07 -0.03 -27.46
C VAL A 246 9.76 -0.80 -27.32
N VAL A 247 9.65 -1.57 -26.22
CA VAL A 247 8.40 -2.04 -25.62
C VAL A 247 8.22 -1.37 -24.28
N GLN A 248 7.11 -0.69 -24.05
CA GLN A 248 6.83 0.06 -22.82
C GLN A 248 5.67 -0.57 -22.04
N GLY A 249 5.87 -0.73 -20.73
CA GLY A 249 4.90 -1.30 -19.79
C GLY A 249 4.92 -0.61 -18.43
N GLY A 250 4.26 -1.25 -17.45
CA GLY A 250 4.30 -0.80 -16.06
C GLY A 250 3.35 0.36 -15.74
N THR A 251 2.22 0.47 -16.43
CA THR A 251 1.15 1.42 -16.07
C THR A 251 0.03 0.69 -15.33
N SER A 252 -0.49 1.30 -14.24
CA SER A 252 -1.61 0.73 -13.48
C SER A 252 -2.96 0.88 -14.18
N GLY A 253 -3.10 1.84 -15.09
CA GLY A 253 -4.41 2.27 -15.59
C GLY A 253 -5.30 2.77 -14.45
N THR A 254 -6.48 2.20 -14.31
CA THR A 254 -7.43 2.51 -13.21
C THR A 254 -7.33 1.53 -12.04
N ARG A 255 -6.39 0.58 -12.09
CA ARG A 255 -6.19 -0.42 -11.03
C ARG A 255 -5.56 0.22 -9.80
N THR A 256 -6.04 -0.16 -8.61
CA THR A 256 -5.40 0.13 -7.33
C THR A 256 -4.62 -1.09 -6.85
N HIS A 257 -3.49 -0.85 -6.18
CA HIS A 257 -2.67 -1.92 -5.61
C HIS A 257 -2.15 -1.51 -4.22
N PRO A 258 -2.04 -2.44 -3.25
CA PRO A 258 -1.55 -2.13 -1.90
C PRO A 258 -0.19 -1.43 -1.85
N ALA A 259 0.68 -1.66 -2.81
CA ALA A 259 1.98 -1.00 -2.92
C ALA A 259 1.92 0.42 -3.48
N ASP A 260 0.75 0.92 -3.95
CA ASP A 260 0.60 2.30 -4.44
C ASP A 260 0.98 3.33 -3.37
N ARG A 261 0.84 2.97 -2.09
CA ARG A 261 1.29 3.78 -0.94
C ARG A 261 2.80 4.08 -0.94
N TRP A 262 3.61 3.29 -1.65
CA TRP A 262 5.05 3.46 -1.78
C TRP A 262 5.47 4.03 -3.15
N VAL A 263 4.52 4.21 -4.06
CA VAL A 263 4.78 4.78 -5.39
C VAL A 263 4.91 6.30 -5.26
N HIS A 264 6.06 6.81 -5.62
CA HIS A 264 6.36 8.24 -5.66
C HIS A 264 7.33 8.53 -6.82
N PRO A 265 7.40 9.77 -7.31
CA PRO A 265 8.39 10.15 -8.30
C PRO A 265 9.81 9.89 -7.81
N VAL A 266 10.62 9.27 -8.67
CA VAL A 266 12.02 8.99 -8.42
C VAL A 266 12.87 9.92 -9.27
N LYS A 267 13.87 10.53 -8.65
CA LYS A 267 14.82 11.40 -9.35
C LYS A 267 15.53 10.65 -10.47
N GLY A 268 15.73 11.31 -11.60
CA GLY A 268 16.51 10.78 -12.71
C GLY A 268 17.97 10.52 -12.31
N GLU A 269 18.47 9.33 -12.64
CA GLU A 269 19.84 8.88 -12.41
C GLU A 269 20.45 8.49 -13.76
N PHE A 270 20.86 9.51 -14.52
CA PHE A 270 21.26 9.34 -15.90
C PHE A 270 22.77 9.10 -16.05
N ARG A 271 23.13 8.13 -16.91
CA ARG A 271 24.52 7.74 -17.18
C ARG A 271 24.78 7.76 -18.68
N ALA A 272 25.67 8.65 -19.11
CA ALA A 272 26.06 8.75 -20.52
C ALA A 272 26.97 7.57 -20.99
N ASP A 273 27.55 6.82 -20.05
CA ASP A 273 28.39 5.64 -20.32
C ASP A 273 27.58 4.33 -20.40
N VAL A 274 26.25 4.38 -20.21
CA VAL A 274 25.34 3.25 -20.41
C VAL A 274 24.58 3.47 -21.72
N ASN A 275 24.90 2.66 -22.72
CA ASN A 275 24.29 2.77 -24.05
C ASN A 275 22.93 2.03 -24.06
N HIS A 276 21.89 2.69 -24.57
CA HIS A 276 20.56 2.10 -24.79
C HIS A 276 20.59 1.22 -26.05
N VAL A 277 21.06 -0.01 -25.86
CA VAL A 277 21.07 -1.06 -26.89
C VAL A 277 20.03 -2.13 -26.58
N ARG A 278 19.74 -3.02 -27.54
CA ARG A 278 18.80 -4.12 -27.38
C ARG A 278 19.00 -4.87 -26.07
N GLY A 279 17.91 -5.07 -25.31
CA GLY A 279 17.90 -5.76 -24.03
C GLY A 279 18.18 -4.89 -22.80
N ILE A 280 18.51 -3.61 -22.95
CA ILE A 280 18.57 -2.67 -21.82
C ILE A 280 17.13 -2.36 -21.35
N VAL A 281 16.99 -2.20 -20.04
CA VAL A 281 15.75 -1.85 -19.36
C VAL A 281 15.94 -0.52 -18.68
N SER A 282 15.03 0.43 -18.91
CA SER A 282 15.10 1.79 -18.35
C SER A 282 13.74 2.25 -17.83
N MET A 283 13.76 3.14 -16.82
CA MET A 283 12.54 3.78 -16.33
C MET A 283 12.09 4.85 -17.32
N ALA A 284 10.77 4.90 -17.57
CA ALA A 284 10.16 5.96 -18.34
C ALA A 284 9.77 7.13 -17.43
N HIS A 285 9.88 8.36 -17.94
CA HIS A 285 9.44 9.58 -17.30
C HIS A 285 8.69 10.48 -18.29
N GLY A 286 7.96 11.47 -17.82
CA GLY A 286 7.33 12.50 -18.62
C GLY A 286 8.31 13.62 -18.98
N ASP A 287 7.78 14.83 -19.21
CA ASP A 287 8.60 16.01 -19.51
C ASP A 287 9.55 16.37 -18.37
N ASP A 288 9.13 16.16 -17.13
CA ASP A 288 10.04 16.27 -15.97
C ASP A 288 10.90 15.00 -15.86
N PRO A 289 12.23 15.11 -16.01
CA PRO A 289 13.14 13.98 -15.89
C PRO A 289 13.18 13.32 -14.51
N ASN A 290 12.57 13.94 -13.49
CA ASN A 290 12.43 13.42 -12.14
C ASN A 290 11.03 12.85 -11.85
N SER A 291 10.23 12.56 -12.88
CA SER A 291 8.85 12.07 -12.76
C SER A 291 8.68 10.57 -12.96
N ALA A 292 9.77 9.79 -13.04
CA ALA A 292 9.69 8.35 -13.16
C ALA A 292 8.98 7.75 -11.92
N THR A 293 8.02 6.84 -12.14
CA THR A 293 7.29 6.15 -11.07
C THR A 293 7.32 4.64 -11.27
N THR A 294 6.44 4.14 -12.14
CA THR A 294 6.21 2.70 -12.34
C THR A 294 6.50 2.26 -13.78
N SER A 295 6.38 3.17 -14.74
CA SER A 295 6.52 2.85 -16.15
C SER A 295 7.99 2.61 -16.53
N PHE A 296 8.21 1.59 -17.33
CA PHE A 296 9.53 1.20 -17.82
C PHE A 296 9.46 0.80 -19.30
N PHE A 297 10.62 0.71 -19.94
CA PHE A 297 10.72 0.21 -21.31
C PHE A 297 11.88 -0.78 -21.49
N LEU A 298 11.68 -1.71 -22.41
CA LEU A 298 12.66 -2.70 -22.88
C LEU A 298 13.15 -2.25 -24.26
N MET A 299 14.46 -2.17 -24.45
CA MET A 299 15.03 -1.79 -25.73
C MET A 299 14.94 -2.93 -26.75
N LEU A 300 14.35 -2.67 -27.92
CA LEU A 300 14.30 -3.58 -29.06
C LEU A 300 15.50 -3.37 -30.01
N GLY A 301 16.05 -2.17 -30.05
CA GLY A 301 17.17 -1.79 -30.90
C GLY A 301 18.01 -0.68 -30.23
N PRO A 302 19.10 -0.24 -30.88
CA PRO A 302 19.94 0.84 -30.37
C PRO A 302 19.24 2.20 -30.47
N ALA A 303 19.35 3.03 -29.42
CA ALA A 303 18.81 4.37 -29.38
C ALA A 303 19.76 5.35 -28.65
N PRO A 304 20.87 5.77 -29.29
CA PRO A 304 21.87 6.61 -28.63
C PRO A 304 21.34 7.96 -28.14
N HIS A 305 20.22 8.43 -28.67
CA HIS A 305 19.58 9.67 -28.22
C HIS A 305 18.93 9.57 -26.83
N LEU A 306 18.81 8.35 -26.28
CA LEU A 306 18.33 8.12 -24.91
C LEU A 306 19.49 8.10 -23.89
N ASP A 307 20.74 7.97 -24.35
CA ASP A 307 21.90 7.87 -23.48
C ASP A 307 22.08 9.16 -22.67
N GLY A 308 22.23 9.02 -21.36
CA GLY A 308 22.31 10.15 -20.44
C GLY A 308 20.98 10.93 -20.24
N GLN A 309 19.84 10.42 -20.73
CA GLN A 309 18.54 11.06 -20.58
C GLN A 309 17.51 10.17 -19.86
N PHE A 310 17.73 8.87 -19.79
CA PHE A 310 16.86 7.91 -19.10
C PHE A 310 17.67 7.08 -18.11
N SER A 311 17.02 6.73 -16.98
CA SER A 311 17.65 5.90 -15.94
C SER A 311 17.62 4.43 -16.36
N ALA A 312 18.74 3.92 -16.89
CA ALA A 312 18.91 2.51 -17.14
C ALA A 312 19.05 1.76 -15.81
N ILE A 313 18.23 0.72 -15.61
CA ILE A 313 18.11 0.00 -14.33
C ILE A 313 18.59 -1.45 -14.41
N GLY A 314 18.79 -1.98 -15.63
CA GLY A 314 19.18 -3.38 -15.80
C GLY A 314 19.27 -3.81 -17.25
N ARG A 315 19.57 -5.11 -17.40
CA ARG A 315 19.65 -5.73 -18.72
C ARG A 315 18.98 -7.10 -18.73
N ILE A 316 18.37 -7.45 -19.85
CA ILE A 316 17.83 -8.78 -20.10
C ILE A 316 19.00 -9.76 -20.26
N VAL A 317 19.00 -10.80 -19.45
CA VAL A 317 20.03 -11.87 -19.47
C VAL A 317 19.49 -13.18 -20.07
N GLU A 318 18.15 -13.36 -20.05
CA GLU A 318 17.46 -14.48 -20.69
C GLU A 318 16.12 -13.99 -21.27
N GLY A 319 15.66 -14.55 -22.39
CA GLY A 319 14.40 -14.19 -23.02
C GLY A 319 14.53 -13.04 -24.05
N LEU A 320 15.69 -12.86 -24.69
CA LEU A 320 15.84 -11.91 -25.79
C LEU A 320 14.97 -12.26 -27.00
N ASP A 321 14.66 -13.54 -27.20
CA ASP A 321 13.72 -14.03 -28.22
C ASP A 321 12.27 -13.59 -27.98
N VAL A 322 11.91 -13.34 -26.73
CA VAL A 322 10.62 -12.75 -26.38
C VAL A 322 10.48 -11.32 -26.94
N LEU A 323 11.60 -10.58 -27.02
CA LEU A 323 11.60 -9.27 -27.68
C LEU A 323 11.27 -9.39 -29.17
N ASP A 324 11.73 -10.46 -29.85
CA ASP A 324 11.36 -10.72 -31.25
C ASP A 324 9.88 -11.05 -31.38
N ALA A 325 9.27 -11.65 -30.36
CA ALA A 325 7.83 -11.90 -30.34
C ALA A 325 7.03 -10.60 -30.25
N PHE A 326 7.46 -9.64 -29.43
CA PHE A 326 6.84 -8.30 -29.37
C PHE A 326 6.89 -7.59 -30.75
N GLU A 327 7.99 -7.70 -31.48
CA GLU A 327 8.15 -7.08 -32.79
C GLU A 327 7.24 -7.68 -33.86
N LYS A 328 6.82 -8.92 -33.67
CA LYS A 328 5.91 -9.65 -34.61
C LYS A 328 4.43 -9.38 -34.31
N GLU A 329 4.10 -8.75 -33.18
CA GLU A 329 2.71 -8.50 -32.82
C GLU A 329 2.03 -7.51 -33.77
N ASP A 330 0.72 -7.70 -33.94
CA ASP A 330 -0.13 -6.77 -34.67
C ASP A 330 -0.44 -5.54 -33.81
N LEU A 331 -0.22 -4.38 -34.38
CA LEU A 331 -0.38 -3.08 -33.72
C LEU A 331 -1.49 -2.25 -34.41
N ASP A 332 -2.15 -1.43 -33.60
CA ASP A 332 -2.92 -0.27 -34.05
C ASP A 332 -2.12 1.00 -33.65
N GLY A 333 -1.43 1.59 -34.61
CA GLY A 333 -0.37 2.55 -34.34
C GLY A 333 0.76 1.91 -33.53
N GLU A 334 0.94 2.32 -32.29
CA GLU A 334 1.94 1.76 -31.36
C GLU A 334 1.29 0.83 -30.29
N THR A 335 -0.03 0.67 -30.32
CA THR A 335 -0.77 -0.13 -29.32
C THR A 335 -0.97 -1.55 -29.83
N PRO A 336 -0.59 -2.59 -29.05
CA PRO A 336 -0.89 -3.98 -29.40
C PRO A 336 -2.41 -4.23 -29.55
N LYS A 337 -2.82 -4.88 -30.66
CA LYS A 337 -4.24 -5.20 -30.91
C LYS A 337 -4.81 -6.21 -29.94
N ARG A 338 -3.97 -7.06 -29.33
CA ARG A 338 -4.36 -7.93 -28.24
C ARG A 338 -3.64 -7.53 -26.96
N ARG A 339 -4.20 -7.87 -25.81
CA ARG A 339 -3.59 -7.58 -24.52
C ARG A 339 -2.29 -8.38 -24.36
N LEU A 340 -1.19 -7.68 -24.27
CA LEU A 340 0.12 -8.22 -23.86
C LEU A 340 0.37 -7.75 -22.43
N GLU A 341 0.68 -8.67 -21.53
CA GLU A 341 0.81 -8.31 -20.12
C GLU A 341 1.88 -9.11 -19.37
N ILE A 342 2.30 -8.58 -18.24
CA ILE A 342 3.09 -9.29 -17.25
C ILE A 342 2.11 -10.12 -16.42
N ILE A 343 2.15 -11.43 -16.55
CA ILE A 343 1.33 -12.36 -15.76
C ILE A 343 1.83 -12.38 -14.33
N GLU A 344 3.15 -12.47 -14.15
CA GLU A 344 3.82 -12.49 -12.85
C GLU A 344 5.19 -11.81 -12.93
N ALA A 345 5.51 -11.01 -11.92
CA ALA A 345 6.82 -10.46 -11.66
C ALA A 345 7.37 -11.05 -10.36
N LYS A 346 8.58 -11.59 -10.40
CA LYS A 346 9.24 -12.22 -9.26
C LYS A 346 10.68 -11.71 -9.13
N VAL A 347 11.10 -11.44 -7.90
CA VAL A 347 12.51 -11.14 -7.57
C VAL A 347 13.16 -12.42 -7.06
N ASP A 348 14.25 -12.84 -7.73
CA ASP A 348 15.01 -14.05 -7.42
C ASP A 348 16.21 -13.73 -6.51
#